data_001e4b82840919d0bf9054693140266a
#
_entry.id   001e4b82840919d0bf9054693140266a
#
_cell.length_a   1.000
_cell.length_b   1.000
_cell.length_c   1.000
_cell.angle_alpha   90.00
_cell.angle_beta   90.00
_cell.angle_gamma   90.00
#
_symmetry.space_group_name_H-M   'P 1'
#
loop_
_entity.id
_entity.type
_entity.pdbx_description
1 polymer ?
#
loop_
_entity_poly.entity_id
_entity_poly.type
_entity_poly.pdbx_seq_one_letter_code
_entity_poly.pdbx_strand_id
1 'polypeptide(L)'
;YKMDKILSINLETSTAPIVQEVRGRDYIEYGTEDWRNLYPQFLIDLYYNSSTHAAIINQTAEMIAGEDLVCEEDDTNLESYVKLKKFLRHANSNESLHQVIKKVAFDFKLQGAFALNIVWSKDRTEIAEVYHIAVEKLRCCRPDDLGRTPGYYISTDWSNTRQHKPYYVPAFNTNDRTSPNQILYSGLYSPNMNSYFTPDYVSCNNWALIDSRVSEFH
;
A
#
# COMPACT_ATOMS: atom_id res chain seq x y z
N TYR A 1 22.21 52.16 -14.26
CA TYR A 1 22.14 51.29 -13.07
C TYR A 1 20.91 50.39 -13.23
N LYS A 2 21.10 49.12 -13.60
CA LYS A 2 20.07 48.07 -13.52
C LYS A 2 19.95 47.70 -12.05
N MET A 3 18.80 47.96 -11.44
CA MET A 3 18.47 47.36 -10.14
C MET A 3 18.26 45.86 -10.34
N ASP A 4 19.10 45.05 -9.70
CA ASP A 4 18.90 43.64 -9.59
C ASP A 4 17.58 43.41 -8.87
N LYS A 5 16.62 42.73 -9.52
CA LYS A 5 15.40 42.27 -8.88
C LYS A 5 15.81 41.22 -7.86
N ILE A 6 15.74 41.55 -6.60
CA ILE A 6 15.84 40.60 -5.52
C ILE A 6 14.53 39.77 -5.58
N LEU A 7 14.61 38.55 -6.08
CA LEU A 7 13.55 37.58 -5.96
C LEU A 7 13.54 37.07 -4.51
N SER A 8 12.65 37.58 -3.68
CA SER A 8 12.37 36.96 -2.39
C SER A 8 11.39 35.84 -2.60
N ILE A 9 11.86 34.61 -2.49
CA ILE A 9 11.00 33.43 -2.45
C ILE A 9 10.50 33.34 -1.02
N ASN A 10 9.21 33.57 -0.82
CA ASN A 10 8.56 33.35 0.45
C ASN A 10 8.29 31.82 0.52
N LEU A 11 9.20 31.08 1.10
CA LEU A 11 8.98 29.66 1.43
C LEU A 11 8.01 29.63 2.61
N GLU A 12 6.72 29.67 2.34
CA GLU A 12 5.75 29.26 3.34
C GLU A 12 6.15 27.84 3.81
N THR A 13 6.40 27.72 5.10
CA THR A 13 6.80 26.47 5.74
C THR A 13 5.59 25.51 5.76
N SER A 14 5.28 24.93 4.61
CA SER A 14 4.39 23.79 4.57
C SER A 14 5.19 22.59 5.05
N THR A 15 4.82 22.11 6.21
CA THR A 15 5.32 20.85 6.76
C THR A 15 4.53 19.69 6.19
N ALA A 16 5.21 18.57 5.92
CA ALA A 16 4.53 17.35 5.54
C ALA A 16 3.56 16.91 6.67
N PRO A 17 2.37 16.39 6.32
CA PRO A 17 1.40 15.97 7.30
C PRO A 17 1.98 14.83 8.18
N ILE A 18 1.73 14.91 9.48
CA ILE A 18 2.06 13.86 10.44
C ILE A 18 0.87 12.92 10.51
N VAL A 19 1.10 11.65 10.20
CA VAL A 19 0.06 10.64 10.23
C VAL A 19 -0.38 10.33 11.67
N GLN A 20 -1.69 10.28 11.85
CA GLN A 20 -2.33 9.87 13.12
C GLN A 20 -3.49 8.93 12.80
N GLU A 21 -3.75 7.99 13.71
CA GLU A 21 -4.93 7.14 13.64
C GLU A 21 -6.09 7.77 14.39
N VAL A 22 -7.17 8.06 13.66
CA VAL A 22 -8.39 8.63 14.23
C VAL A 22 -9.53 7.61 14.10
N ARG A 23 -10.19 7.35 15.23
CA ARG A 23 -11.29 6.41 15.31
C ARG A 23 -12.52 6.94 14.59
N GLY A 24 -12.76 6.49 13.35
CA GLY A 24 -14.00 6.74 12.63
C GLY A 24 -15.16 5.87 13.10
N ARG A 25 -16.29 5.92 12.40
CA ARG A 25 -17.50 5.15 12.78
C ARG A 25 -17.30 3.65 12.59
N ASP A 26 -16.84 3.24 11.40
CA ASP A 26 -16.74 1.84 11.00
C ASP A 26 -15.29 1.40 10.76
N TYR A 27 -14.42 2.34 10.45
CA TYR A 27 -12.99 2.12 10.17
C TYR A 27 -12.13 3.18 10.86
N ILE A 28 -10.83 2.95 10.89
CA ILE A 28 -9.83 3.91 11.35
C ILE A 28 -9.48 4.85 10.21
N GLU A 29 -9.50 6.15 10.46
CA GLU A 29 -9.13 7.17 9.48
C GLU A 29 -7.70 7.65 9.72
N TYR A 30 -7.03 8.11 8.66
CA TYR A 30 -5.80 8.88 8.78
C TYR A 30 -6.14 10.30 9.21
N GLY A 31 -5.81 10.66 10.45
CA GLY A 31 -6.12 11.96 11.01
C GLY A 31 -5.04 12.99 10.70
N THR A 32 -5.17 13.73 9.63
CA THR A 32 -4.37 14.92 9.34
C THR A 32 -5.31 16.08 8.99
N GLU A 33 -4.92 17.31 9.33
CA GLU A 33 -5.77 18.48 9.08
C GLU A 33 -6.00 18.71 7.59
N ASP A 34 -4.93 18.71 6.80
CA ASP A 34 -4.96 19.04 5.38
C ASP A 34 -5.42 17.87 4.50
N TRP A 35 -4.93 16.67 4.77
CA TRP A 35 -5.19 15.48 3.98
C TRP A 35 -6.28 14.58 4.55
N ARG A 36 -6.73 14.84 5.80
CA ARG A 36 -7.73 14.03 6.50
C ARG A 36 -7.51 12.53 6.26
N ASN A 37 -8.49 11.82 5.80
CA ASN A 37 -8.38 10.38 5.51
C ASN A 37 -7.60 10.06 4.21
N LEU A 38 -6.74 10.97 3.70
CA LEU A 38 -6.07 10.88 2.41
C LEU A 38 -4.52 10.86 2.49
N TYR A 39 -3.96 10.48 3.64
CA TYR A 39 -2.50 10.39 3.80
C TYR A 39 -1.82 9.48 2.75
N PRO A 40 -2.37 8.31 2.36
CA PRO A 40 -1.81 7.52 1.28
C PRO A 40 -1.75 8.26 -0.06
N GLN A 41 -2.75 9.08 -0.35
CA GLN A 41 -2.79 9.92 -1.56
C GLN A 41 -1.73 11.03 -1.51
N PHE A 42 -1.43 11.60 -0.34
CA PHE A 42 -0.32 12.52 -0.16
C PHE A 42 1.03 11.88 -0.53
N LEU A 43 1.28 10.64 -0.13
CA LEU A 43 2.50 9.92 -0.51
C LEU A 43 2.59 9.67 -2.02
N ILE A 44 1.46 9.38 -2.66
CA ILE A 44 1.37 9.24 -4.11
C ILE A 44 1.63 10.58 -4.81
N ASP A 45 1.10 11.68 -4.27
CA ASP A 45 1.33 13.03 -4.79
C ASP A 45 2.83 13.39 -4.74
N LEU A 46 3.51 13.12 -3.63
CA LEU A 46 4.96 13.28 -3.52
C LEU A 46 5.72 12.46 -4.57
N TYR A 47 5.29 11.22 -4.81
CA TYR A 47 5.90 10.36 -5.82
C TYR A 47 5.79 10.94 -7.23
N TYR A 48 4.65 11.49 -7.61
CA TYR A 48 4.47 12.06 -8.94
C TYR A 48 5.14 13.43 -9.12
N ASN A 49 5.33 14.19 -8.05
CA ASN A 49 5.82 15.56 -8.13
C ASN A 49 7.30 15.72 -7.76
N SER A 50 7.96 14.69 -7.22
CA SER A 50 9.41 14.69 -6.94
C SER A 50 10.11 13.62 -7.76
N SER A 51 10.89 14.02 -8.75
CA SER A 51 11.62 13.09 -9.64
C SER A 51 12.67 12.28 -8.89
N THR A 52 13.36 12.88 -7.93
CA THR A 52 14.34 12.20 -7.08
C THR A 52 13.68 11.15 -6.21
N HIS A 53 12.57 11.50 -5.58
CA HIS A 53 11.80 10.57 -4.75
C HIS A 53 11.25 9.40 -5.58
N ALA A 54 10.65 9.68 -6.74
CA ALA A 54 10.16 8.66 -7.66
C ALA A 54 11.25 7.68 -8.10
N ALA A 55 12.44 8.19 -8.45
CA ALA A 55 13.57 7.35 -8.86
C ALA A 55 14.02 6.40 -7.74
N ILE A 56 14.10 6.88 -6.49
CA ILE A 56 14.47 6.06 -5.32
C ILE A 56 13.42 4.98 -5.06
N ILE A 57 12.11 5.35 -5.08
CA ILE A 57 11.01 4.40 -4.87
C ILE A 57 11.06 3.30 -5.93
N ASN A 58 11.11 3.67 -7.22
CA ASN A 58 11.12 2.73 -8.32
C ASN A 58 12.32 1.76 -8.25
N GLN A 59 13.54 2.28 -8.09
CA GLN A 59 14.73 1.45 -8.00
C GLN A 59 14.69 0.50 -6.80
N THR A 60 14.28 0.99 -5.64
CA THR A 60 14.22 0.15 -4.44
C THR A 60 13.13 -0.92 -4.57
N ALA A 61 11.97 -0.58 -5.13
CA ALA A 61 10.90 -1.56 -5.37
C ALA A 61 11.33 -2.67 -6.35
N GLU A 62 12.04 -2.32 -7.44
CA GLU A 62 12.60 -3.31 -8.37
C GLU A 62 13.65 -4.21 -7.69
N MET A 63 14.51 -3.65 -6.83
CA MET A 63 15.49 -4.44 -6.06
C MET A 63 14.82 -5.41 -5.08
N ILE A 64 13.71 -4.99 -4.43
CA ILE A 64 12.94 -5.85 -3.51
C ILE A 64 12.23 -6.96 -4.28
N ALA A 65 11.64 -6.65 -5.43
CA ALA A 65 10.91 -7.63 -6.25
C ALA A 65 11.82 -8.68 -6.87
N GLY A 66 13.08 -8.30 -7.17
CA GLY A 66 14.03 -9.16 -7.87
C GLY A 66 13.69 -9.38 -9.35
N GLU A 67 14.47 -10.23 -10.01
CA GLU A 67 14.30 -10.48 -11.45
C GLU A 67 13.16 -11.45 -11.74
N ASP A 68 13.04 -12.54 -10.97
CA ASP A 68 11.99 -13.57 -11.16
C ASP A 68 11.83 -14.43 -9.89
N LEU A 69 10.73 -15.18 -9.86
CA LEU A 69 10.46 -16.21 -8.87
C LEU A 69 10.73 -17.58 -9.46
N VAL A 70 11.69 -18.29 -8.89
CA VAL A 70 12.06 -19.65 -9.30
C VAL A 70 11.58 -20.64 -8.25
N CYS A 71 11.10 -21.77 -8.71
CA CYS A 71 10.80 -22.93 -7.88
C CYS A 71 11.81 -24.02 -8.21
N GLU A 72 12.50 -24.52 -7.19
CA GLU A 72 13.38 -25.68 -7.35
C GLU A 72 12.55 -26.92 -7.62
N GLU A 73 13.07 -27.77 -8.52
CA GLU A 73 12.40 -29.03 -8.86
C GLU A 73 12.45 -30.00 -7.69
N ASP A 74 11.29 -30.53 -7.31
CA ASP A 74 11.18 -31.53 -6.26
C ASP A 74 10.69 -32.85 -6.87
N ASP A 75 11.64 -33.76 -7.11
CA ASP A 75 11.36 -35.10 -7.65
C ASP A 75 10.54 -35.97 -6.69
N THR A 76 10.52 -35.62 -5.39
CA THR A 76 9.81 -36.37 -4.37
C THR A 76 8.32 -36.02 -4.32
N ASN A 77 7.93 -34.82 -4.82
CA ASN A 77 6.55 -34.34 -4.85
C ASN A 77 6.21 -33.60 -6.14
N LEU A 78 6.24 -34.33 -7.24
CA LEU A 78 6.02 -33.76 -8.58
C LEU A 78 4.66 -33.07 -8.74
N GLU A 79 3.61 -33.54 -8.10
CA GLU A 79 2.27 -32.93 -8.17
C GLU A 79 2.27 -31.53 -7.55
N SER A 80 2.83 -31.39 -6.35
CA SER A 80 2.93 -30.10 -5.67
C SER A 80 3.83 -29.13 -6.42
N TYR A 81 4.92 -29.61 -7.01
CA TYR A 81 5.80 -28.81 -7.86
C TYR A 81 5.07 -28.27 -9.09
N VAL A 82 4.32 -29.11 -9.79
CA VAL A 82 3.55 -28.68 -10.97
C VAL A 82 2.48 -27.65 -10.59
N LYS A 83 1.78 -27.85 -9.47
CA LYS A 83 0.79 -26.88 -8.94
C LYS A 83 1.45 -25.54 -8.62
N LEU A 84 2.58 -25.56 -7.90
CA LEU A 84 3.32 -24.35 -7.55
C LEU A 84 3.82 -23.62 -8.80
N LYS A 85 4.43 -24.32 -9.74
CA LYS A 85 4.90 -23.76 -11.01
C LYS A 85 3.78 -23.12 -11.83
N LYS A 86 2.58 -23.73 -11.83
CA LYS A 86 1.39 -23.14 -12.44
C LYS A 86 0.97 -21.86 -11.71
N PHE A 87 0.97 -21.86 -10.38
CA PHE A 87 0.61 -20.69 -9.58
C PHE A 87 1.61 -19.52 -9.73
N LEU A 88 2.93 -19.82 -9.84
CA LEU A 88 3.94 -18.81 -10.12
C LEU A 88 3.68 -18.09 -11.47
N ARG A 89 3.23 -18.84 -12.48
CA ARG A 89 2.93 -18.29 -13.80
C ARG A 89 1.58 -17.58 -13.89
N HIS A 90 0.61 -18.02 -13.09
CA HIS A 90 -0.78 -17.56 -13.08
C HIS A 90 -1.28 -17.42 -11.64
N ALA A 91 -0.86 -16.34 -10.97
CA ALA A 91 -1.37 -16.03 -9.62
C ALA A 91 -2.84 -15.64 -9.63
N ASN A 92 -3.30 -15.14 -10.76
CA ASN A 92 -4.69 -14.82 -11.04
C ASN A 92 -4.95 -14.89 -12.55
N SER A 93 -6.16 -14.52 -12.99
CA SER A 93 -6.55 -14.55 -14.40
C SER A 93 -5.73 -13.65 -15.33
N ASN A 94 -5.04 -12.66 -14.80
CA ASN A 94 -4.38 -11.60 -15.58
C ASN A 94 -2.86 -11.53 -15.36
N GLU A 95 -2.34 -12.06 -14.25
CA GLU A 95 -0.98 -11.77 -13.80
C GLU A 95 -0.25 -13.01 -13.28
N SER A 96 1.06 -13.03 -13.48
CA SER A 96 1.96 -13.95 -12.78
C SER A 96 2.14 -13.51 -11.32
N LEU A 97 2.59 -14.42 -10.47
CA LEU A 97 2.90 -14.07 -9.08
C LEU A 97 4.01 -13.02 -8.98
N HIS A 98 5.00 -13.08 -9.87
CA HIS A 98 6.05 -12.08 -9.93
C HIS A 98 5.51 -10.66 -10.23
N GLN A 99 4.53 -10.53 -11.14
CA GLN A 99 3.88 -9.24 -11.41
C GLN A 99 3.10 -8.73 -10.20
N VAL A 100 2.45 -9.62 -9.45
CA VAL A 100 1.79 -9.25 -8.18
C VAL A 100 2.83 -8.78 -7.15
N ILE A 101 3.96 -9.49 -7.01
CA ILE A 101 5.04 -9.14 -6.08
C ILE A 101 5.69 -7.80 -6.44
N LYS A 102 5.85 -7.47 -7.72
CA LYS A 102 6.34 -6.13 -8.13
C LYS A 102 5.43 -5.01 -7.61
N LYS A 103 4.12 -5.17 -7.70
CA LYS A 103 3.17 -4.20 -7.14
C LYS A 103 3.21 -4.16 -5.62
N VAL A 104 3.34 -5.31 -4.97
CA VAL A 104 3.52 -5.41 -3.51
C VAL A 104 4.79 -4.69 -3.06
N ALA A 105 5.91 -4.91 -3.75
CA ALA A 105 7.19 -4.25 -3.45
C ALA A 105 7.11 -2.73 -3.63
N PHE A 106 6.41 -2.29 -4.66
CA PHE A 106 6.18 -0.86 -4.90
C PHE A 106 5.36 -0.22 -3.78
N ASP A 107 4.20 -0.79 -3.42
CA ASP A 107 3.37 -0.28 -2.34
C ASP A 107 4.09 -0.35 -0.99
N PHE A 108 4.81 -1.44 -0.73
CA PHE A 108 5.60 -1.60 0.48
C PHE A 108 6.64 -0.49 0.64
N LYS A 109 7.31 -0.10 -0.47
CA LYS A 109 8.27 1.00 -0.45
C LYS A 109 7.59 2.37 -0.38
N LEU A 110 6.54 2.59 -1.17
CA LEU A 110 5.85 3.89 -1.23
C LEU A 110 5.00 4.17 0.01
N GLN A 111 4.26 3.17 0.50
CA GLN A 111 3.25 3.32 1.55
C GLN A 111 3.70 2.75 2.91
N GLY A 112 4.80 1.99 2.94
CA GLY A 112 5.22 1.23 4.12
C GLY A 112 4.39 -0.02 4.37
N ALA A 113 3.46 -0.35 3.48
CA ALA A 113 2.52 -1.46 3.62
C ALA A 113 2.19 -2.07 2.26
N PHE A 114 1.59 -3.25 2.28
CA PHE A 114 1.01 -3.89 1.10
C PHE A 114 -0.29 -4.61 1.46
N ALA A 115 -1.13 -4.80 0.47
CA ALA A 115 -2.36 -5.54 0.62
C ALA A 115 -2.57 -6.53 -0.54
N LEU A 116 -3.02 -7.73 -0.18
CA LEU A 116 -3.37 -8.79 -1.12
C LEU A 116 -4.81 -9.26 -0.87
N ASN A 117 -5.58 -9.41 -1.93
CA ASN A 117 -6.83 -10.14 -1.88
C ASN A 117 -6.54 -11.61 -2.16
N ILE A 118 -6.78 -12.45 -1.18
CA ILE A 118 -6.64 -13.91 -1.24
C ILE A 118 -8.00 -14.49 -1.56
N VAL A 119 -8.09 -15.20 -2.67
CA VAL A 119 -9.31 -15.87 -3.12
C VAL A 119 -9.16 -17.36 -2.85
N TRP A 120 -10.05 -17.90 -2.06
CA TRP A 120 -10.10 -19.33 -1.77
C TRP A 120 -10.77 -20.12 -2.90
N SER A 121 -10.36 -21.37 -3.08
CA SER A 121 -11.02 -22.34 -3.96
C SER A 121 -12.49 -22.53 -3.57
N LYS A 122 -13.30 -23.08 -4.45
CA LYS A 122 -14.73 -23.32 -4.18
C LYS A 122 -14.96 -24.20 -2.95
N ASP A 123 -14.10 -25.18 -2.74
CA ASP A 123 -14.12 -26.10 -1.59
C ASP A 123 -13.37 -25.56 -0.36
N ARG A 124 -12.77 -24.37 -0.44
CA ARG A 124 -12.01 -23.71 0.65
C ARG A 124 -10.77 -24.47 1.13
N THR A 125 -10.25 -25.39 0.34
CA THR A 125 -9.08 -26.19 0.73
C THR A 125 -7.76 -25.51 0.43
N GLU A 126 -7.70 -24.74 -0.67
CA GLU A 126 -6.48 -24.10 -1.15
C GLU A 126 -6.73 -22.66 -1.63
N ILE A 127 -5.67 -21.86 -1.76
CA ILE A 127 -5.71 -20.54 -2.38
C ILE A 127 -5.81 -20.73 -3.89
N ALA A 128 -6.87 -20.20 -4.49
CA ALA A 128 -7.09 -20.27 -5.93
C ALA A 128 -6.43 -19.12 -6.68
N GLU A 129 -6.55 -17.90 -6.15
CA GLU A 129 -6.03 -16.70 -6.81
C GLU A 129 -5.54 -15.67 -5.77
N VAL A 130 -4.59 -14.85 -6.18
CA VAL A 130 -4.06 -13.74 -5.39
C VAL A 130 -4.01 -12.49 -6.25
N TYR A 131 -4.61 -11.41 -5.75
CA TYR A 131 -4.63 -10.10 -6.40
C TYR A 131 -3.98 -9.04 -5.51
N HIS A 132 -3.22 -8.16 -6.11
CA HIS A 132 -2.76 -6.95 -5.42
C HIS A 132 -3.93 -5.99 -5.19
N ILE A 133 -3.98 -5.37 -4.01
CA ILE A 133 -4.87 -4.26 -3.70
C ILE A 133 -4.01 -3.06 -3.34
N ALA A 134 -4.21 -1.96 -4.05
CA ALA A 134 -3.51 -0.71 -3.77
C ALA A 134 -3.85 -0.19 -2.36
N VAL A 135 -2.82 0.12 -1.59
CA VAL A 135 -2.95 0.47 -0.16
C VAL A 135 -3.81 1.71 0.06
N GLU A 136 -3.76 2.68 -0.85
CA GLU A 136 -4.57 3.89 -0.77
C GLU A 136 -6.09 3.61 -0.82
N LYS A 137 -6.51 2.46 -1.34
CA LYS A 137 -7.92 2.05 -1.40
C LYS A 137 -8.41 1.35 -0.14
N LEU A 138 -7.51 1.03 0.79
CA LEU A 138 -7.81 0.23 1.97
C LEU A 138 -7.88 1.10 3.23
N ARG A 139 -8.84 0.79 4.12
CA ARG A 139 -8.88 1.29 5.50
C ARG A 139 -9.13 0.14 6.46
N CYS A 140 -8.40 0.15 7.57
CA CYS A 140 -8.53 -0.86 8.61
C CYS A 140 -9.85 -0.71 9.35
N CYS A 141 -10.57 -1.82 9.52
CA CYS A 141 -11.70 -1.88 10.43
C CYS A 141 -11.25 -1.55 11.87
N ARG A 142 -12.17 -1.14 12.71
CA ARG A 142 -11.86 -0.98 14.14
C ARG A 142 -11.36 -2.30 14.70
N PRO A 143 -10.26 -2.28 15.47
CA PRO A 143 -9.82 -3.47 16.19
C PRO A 143 -10.89 -4.01 17.12
N ASP A 144 -10.90 -5.32 17.30
CA ASP A 144 -11.70 -5.98 18.31
C ASP A 144 -11.17 -5.71 19.73
N ASP A 145 -11.84 -6.23 20.76
CA ASP A 145 -11.45 -6.06 22.17
C ASP A 145 -10.07 -6.68 22.48
N LEU A 146 -9.55 -7.54 21.62
CA LEU A 146 -8.21 -8.13 21.71
C LEU A 146 -7.15 -7.37 20.90
N GLY A 147 -7.53 -6.24 20.29
CA GLY A 147 -6.65 -5.42 19.46
C GLY A 147 -6.40 -5.99 18.05
N ARG A 148 -7.15 -7.00 17.60
CA ARG A 148 -6.99 -7.60 16.28
C ARG A 148 -7.89 -6.88 15.27
N THR A 149 -7.40 -6.64 14.07
CA THR A 149 -8.18 -6.07 12.96
C THR A 149 -9.02 -7.19 12.31
N PRO A 150 -10.36 -7.17 12.45
CA PRO A 150 -11.21 -8.24 11.93
C PRO A 150 -11.34 -8.21 10.41
N GLY A 151 -11.05 -7.08 9.77
CA GLY A 151 -11.14 -6.91 8.33
C GLY A 151 -10.84 -5.50 7.87
N TYR A 152 -11.17 -5.24 6.63
CA TYR A 152 -10.81 -4.00 5.95
C TYR A 152 -11.98 -3.47 5.14
N TYR A 153 -12.03 -2.15 5.02
CA TYR A 153 -12.94 -1.45 4.11
C TYR A 153 -12.18 -1.01 2.87
N ILE A 154 -12.78 -1.25 1.72
CA ILE A 154 -12.21 -0.85 0.42
C ILE A 154 -13.14 0.16 -0.23
N SER A 155 -12.56 1.25 -0.72
CA SER A 155 -13.25 2.25 -1.54
C SER A 155 -12.37 2.64 -2.73
N THR A 156 -13.01 2.93 -3.84
CA THR A 156 -12.33 3.47 -5.02
C THR A 156 -11.93 4.93 -4.83
N ASP A 157 -12.65 5.65 -3.97
CA ASP A 157 -12.37 7.05 -3.64
C ASP A 157 -12.77 7.37 -2.20
N TRP A 158 -11.77 7.64 -1.37
CA TRP A 158 -11.94 8.00 0.04
C TRP A 158 -12.26 9.48 0.24
N SER A 159 -12.11 10.32 -0.77
CA SER A 159 -12.53 11.74 -0.71
C SER A 159 -14.05 11.88 -0.80
N ASN A 160 -14.73 10.94 -1.45
CA ASN A 160 -16.18 10.94 -1.65
C ASN A 160 -16.83 9.60 -1.32
N THR A 161 -16.84 9.23 -0.06
CA THR A 161 -17.43 7.97 0.41
C THR A 161 -18.96 7.90 0.30
N ARG A 162 -19.64 9.00 0.00
CA ARG A 162 -21.10 9.01 -0.30
C ARG A 162 -21.40 8.39 -1.65
N GLN A 163 -20.59 8.71 -2.65
CA GLN A 163 -20.71 8.20 -4.01
C GLN A 163 -19.99 6.84 -4.15
N HIS A 164 -18.83 6.70 -3.53
CA HIS A 164 -17.98 5.50 -3.54
C HIS A 164 -18.07 4.78 -2.19
N LYS A 165 -19.20 4.11 -1.95
CA LYS A 165 -19.45 3.45 -0.67
C LYS A 165 -18.40 2.39 -0.37
N PRO A 166 -17.70 2.48 0.77
CA PRO A 166 -16.78 1.45 1.20
C PRO A 166 -17.50 0.11 1.42
N TYR A 167 -16.87 -0.98 1.01
CA TYR A 167 -17.35 -2.33 1.29
C TYR A 167 -16.34 -3.08 2.16
N TYR A 168 -16.87 -3.92 3.03
CA TYR A 168 -16.10 -4.69 3.99
C TYR A 168 -15.62 -6.00 3.39
N VAL A 169 -14.35 -6.37 3.69
CA VAL A 169 -13.76 -7.68 3.40
C VAL A 169 -13.04 -8.16 4.67
N PRO A 170 -13.24 -9.41 5.10
CA PRO A 170 -12.57 -9.92 6.30
C PRO A 170 -11.06 -10.05 6.12
N ALA A 171 -10.34 -10.00 7.24
CA ALA A 171 -8.91 -10.25 7.28
C ALA A 171 -8.59 -11.70 6.96
N PHE A 172 -7.44 -11.91 6.32
CA PHE A 172 -6.94 -13.24 5.98
C PHE A 172 -6.73 -14.08 7.25
N ASN A 173 -7.36 -15.25 7.27
CA ASN A 173 -7.25 -16.21 8.36
C ASN A 173 -7.26 -17.63 7.80
N THR A 174 -6.18 -18.36 8.03
CA THR A 174 -6.06 -19.75 7.56
C THR A 174 -7.01 -20.71 8.28
N ASN A 175 -7.47 -20.37 9.47
CA ASN A 175 -8.37 -21.18 10.28
C ASN A 175 -9.86 -20.89 10.02
N ASP A 176 -10.17 -19.71 9.46
CA ASP A 176 -11.53 -19.35 9.06
C ASP A 176 -11.56 -19.03 7.56
N ARG A 177 -12.05 -19.98 6.79
CA ARG A 177 -12.14 -19.90 5.33
C ARG A 177 -13.60 -19.78 4.85
N THR A 178 -14.49 -19.29 5.70
CA THR A 178 -15.92 -19.15 5.35
C THR A 178 -16.14 -18.12 4.26
N SER A 179 -15.40 -17.00 4.30
CA SER A 179 -15.44 -16.01 3.24
C SER A 179 -14.59 -16.42 2.03
N PRO A 180 -15.11 -16.30 0.80
CA PRO A 180 -14.36 -16.59 -0.42
C PRO A 180 -13.16 -15.68 -0.62
N ASN A 181 -13.27 -14.43 -0.19
CA ASN A 181 -12.26 -13.41 -0.34
C ASN A 181 -11.84 -12.90 1.03
N GLN A 182 -10.55 -12.79 1.23
CA GLN A 182 -9.96 -12.28 2.47
C GLN A 182 -8.78 -11.38 2.13
N ILE A 183 -8.51 -10.38 2.95
CA ILE A 183 -7.39 -9.47 2.73
C ILE A 183 -6.26 -9.77 3.69
N LEU A 184 -5.07 -10.00 3.13
CA LEU A 184 -3.81 -9.97 3.84
C LEU A 184 -3.24 -8.55 3.73
N TYR A 185 -3.16 -7.83 4.85
CA TYR A 185 -2.56 -6.52 4.94
C TYR A 185 -1.41 -6.55 5.94
N SER A 186 -0.25 -6.08 5.56
CA SER A 186 0.94 -6.06 6.40
C SER A 186 1.89 -4.93 5.98
N GLY A 187 2.85 -4.60 6.83
CA GLY A 187 3.80 -3.53 6.52
C GLY A 187 4.92 -3.39 7.53
N LEU A 188 5.63 -2.26 7.44
CA LEU A 188 6.74 -1.91 8.31
C LEU A 188 6.21 -1.50 9.69
N TYR A 189 6.83 -2.02 10.76
CA TYR A 189 6.51 -1.56 12.10
C TYR A 189 6.68 -0.03 12.18
N SER A 190 5.66 0.64 12.66
CA SER A 190 5.63 2.10 12.78
C SER A 190 5.27 2.49 14.21
N PRO A 191 6.16 3.18 14.93
CA PRO A 191 5.88 3.65 16.29
C PRO A 191 4.59 4.49 16.36
N ASN A 192 3.81 4.32 17.43
CA ASN A 192 2.51 4.98 17.67
C ASN A 192 1.39 4.66 16.67
N MET A 193 1.60 3.68 15.78
CA MET A 193 0.58 3.18 14.86
C MET A 193 0.13 1.79 15.32
N ASN A 194 -1.18 1.55 15.34
CA ASN A 194 -1.75 0.27 15.76
C ASN A 194 -2.37 -0.49 14.58
N SER A 195 -2.89 0.22 13.60
CA SER A 195 -3.64 -0.34 12.47
C SER A 195 -2.97 -0.09 11.13
N TYR A 196 -2.23 1.02 11.03
CA TYR A 196 -1.56 1.42 9.80
C TYR A 196 -0.05 1.33 9.91
N PHE A 197 0.59 1.48 8.77
CA PHE A 197 2.03 1.48 8.61
C PHE A 197 2.47 2.78 7.94
N THR A 198 3.72 3.15 8.14
CA THR A 198 4.35 4.29 7.47
C THR A 198 5.60 3.84 6.75
N PRO A 199 5.94 4.48 5.62
CA PRO A 199 7.17 4.12 4.90
C PRO A 199 8.42 4.45 5.73
N ASP A 200 9.50 3.76 5.45
CA ASP A 200 10.79 3.95 6.13
C ASP A 200 11.41 5.33 5.90
N TYR A 201 11.01 6.02 4.83
CA TYR A 201 11.45 7.37 4.48
C TYR A 201 10.55 8.49 5.05
N VAL A 202 9.60 8.19 5.93
CA VAL A 202 8.62 9.18 6.44
C VAL A 202 9.29 10.45 6.99
N SER A 203 10.48 10.34 7.57
CA SER A 203 11.27 11.48 8.05
C SER A 203 11.80 12.37 6.92
N CYS A 204 11.84 11.88 5.69
CA CYS A 204 12.28 12.62 4.50
C CYS A 204 11.13 13.29 3.74
N ASN A 205 9.87 13.14 4.18
CA ASN A 205 8.71 13.70 3.48
C ASN A 205 8.80 15.21 3.26
N ASN A 206 9.36 15.96 4.23
CA ASN A 206 9.56 17.40 4.08
C ASN A 206 10.57 17.74 2.96
N TRP A 207 11.62 16.92 2.79
CA TRP A 207 12.59 17.12 1.71
C TRP A 207 12.00 16.79 0.35
N ALA A 208 11.23 15.70 0.24
CA ALA A 208 10.50 15.36 -0.98
C ALA A 208 9.47 16.45 -1.36
N LEU A 209 8.81 17.05 -0.38
CA LEU A 209 7.88 18.15 -0.59
C LEU A 209 8.61 19.43 -1.08
N ILE A 210 9.81 19.72 -0.57
CA ILE A 210 10.64 20.83 -1.06
C ILE A 210 11.06 20.57 -2.50
N ASP A 211 11.54 19.35 -2.80
CA ASP A 211 11.96 18.96 -4.16
C ASP A 211 10.80 19.09 -5.17
N SER A 212 9.60 18.65 -4.80
CA SER A 212 8.41 18.79 -5.64
C SER A 212 8.08 20.25 -5.97
N ARG A 213 8.23 21.15 -4.99
CA ARG A 213 7.97 22.59 -5.18
C ARG A 213 9.05 23.28 -6.00
N VAL A 214 10.31 22.88 -5.86
CA VAL A 214 11.40 23.43 -6.69
C VAL A 214 11.16 23.08 -8.16
N SER A 215 10.63 21.90 -8.46
CA SER A 215 10.31 21.48 -9.83
C SER A 215 9.16 22.29 -10.47
N GLU A 216 8.26 22.89 -9.68
CA GLU A 216 7.19 23.77 -10.19
C GLU A 216 7.70 25.16 -10.66
N PHE A 217 8.91 25.56 -10.27
CA PHE A 217 9.50 26.87 -10.63
C PHE A 217 10.38 26.82 -11.88
N HIS A 218 10.53 25.68 -12.52
CA HIS A 218 11.26 25.48 -13.78
C HIS A 218 10.33 25.10 -14.92
#